data_ea6969e4dcce20466377e582e615dfcc
#
_entry.id   ea6969e4dcce20466377e582e615dfcc
#
_cell.length_a   1.000
_cell.length_b   1.000
_cell.length_c   1.000
_cell.angle_alpha   90.00
_cell.angle_beta   90.00
_cell.angle_gamma   90.00
#
_symmetry.space_group_name_H-M   'P 1'
#
loop_
_entity.id
_entity.type
_entity.pdbx_description
1 polymer ?
#
loop_
_entity_poly.entity_id
_entity_poly.type
_entity_poly.pdbx_seq_one_letter_code
_entity_poly.pdbx_strand_id
1 'polypeptide(L)'
;IKRSPLCGRNFEYFSEDPYAAGEMAAAYIKGVQSKQVGTSLKHFAANSQEHRRMTSDSVVDERTLRELYLPAFEKAVKEAKPWTVMCSYNKLNGTYASENHRLLTEILREDWGYDGMVVSDWGAVNDRVKGVAAGMDLEMPGPGKENATKITEAVPVSYTHLTLPTI
;
A
#
# COMPACT_ATOMS: atom_id res chain seq x y z
N ILE A 1 10.59 -1.94 6.11
CA ILE A 1 11.86 -2.27 6.78
C ILE A 1 12.81 -1.08 6.78
N LYS A 2 13.76 -1.06 7.73
CA LYS A 2 14.82 -0.05 7.84
C LYS A 2 15.93 -0.37 6.84
N ARG A 3 16.10 0.45 5.78
CA ARG A 3 17.12 0.22 4.74
C ARG A 3 18.35 1.10 4.89
N SER A 4 18.11 2.38 5.19
CA SER A 4 19.19 3.35 5.37
C SER A 4 19.09 3.97 6.75
N PRO A 5 20.21 4.12 7.49
CA PRO A 5 20.19 4.81 8.77
C PRO A 5 19.81 6.29 8.64
N LEU A 6 19.91 6.84 7.44
CA LEU A 6 19.56 8.23 7.14
C LEU A 6 18.06 8.43 6.81
N CYS A 7 17.27 7.36 6.77
CA CYS A 7 15.84 7.50 6.55
C CYS A 7 15.16 8.14 7.77
N GLY A 8 14.56 9.31 7.58
CA GLY A 8 13.97 10.11 8.66
C GLY A 8 12.79 9.46 9.37
N ARG A 9 12.23 8.36 8.83
CA ARG A 9 11.09 7.64 9.42
C ARG A 9 11.43 6.26 9.96
N ASN A 10 12.71 5.95 10.20
CA ASN A 10 13.12 4.67 10.78
C ASN A 10 12.50 4.39 12.16
N PHE A 11 12.08 5.42 12.90
CA PHE A 11 11.40 5.26 14.18
C PHE A 11 10.04 4.56 14.07
N GLU A 12 9.40 4.55 12.91
CA GLU A 12 8.12 3.90 12.66
C GLU A 12 8.23 2.44 12.22
N TYR A 13 9.43 1.97 11.91
CA TYR A 13 9.65 0.61 11.39
C TYR A 13 10.34 -0.27 12.44
N PHE A 14 10.02 -1.56 12.46
CA PHE A 14 10.47 -2.47 13.49
C PHE A 14 11.94 -2.90 13.31
N SER A 15 12.35 -3.32 12.10
CA SER A 15 13.66 -3.92 11.89
C SER A 15 14.22 -3.66 10.49
N GLU A 16 15.53 -3.84 10.33
CA GLU A 16 16.21 -3.98 9.03
C GLU A 16 16.09 -5.42 8.49
N ASP A 17 15.88 -6.39 9.38
CA ASP A 17 15.62 -7.78 9.04
C ASP A 17 14.13 -7.95 8.69
N PRO A 18 13.78 -8.38 7.46
CA PRO A 18 12.39 -8.55 7.04
C PRO A 18 11.66 -9.63 7.83
N TYR A 19 12.36 -10.67 8.27
CA TYR A 19 11.74 -11.72 9.09
C TYR A 19 11.34 -11.17 10.46
N ALA A 20 12.26 -10.55 11.18
CA ALA A 20 11.98 -9.94 12.48
C ALA A 20 10.90 -8.85 12.38
N ALA A 21 10.94 -8.02 11.33
CA ALA A 21 9.91 -7.01 11.08
C ALA A 21 8.52 -7.64 10.88
N GLY A 22 8.44 -8.74 10.13
CA GLY A 22 7.20 -9.48 9.89
C GLY A 22 6.62 -10.10 11.15
N GLU A 23 7.44 -10.75 11.97
CA GLU A 23 7.02 -11.34 13.25
C GLU A 23 6.44 -10.28 14.18
N MET A 24 7.15 -9.17 14.36
CA MET A 24 6.70 -8.09 15.22
C MET A 24 5.43 -7.42 14.69
N ALA A 25 5.35 -7.17 13.38
CA ALA A 25 4.16 -6.60 12.77
C ALA A 25 2.94 -7.50 12.94
N ALA A 26 3.07 -8.80 12.66
CA ALA A 26 1.98 -9.75 12.81
C ALA A 26 1.50 -9.86 14.28
N ALA A 27 2.42 -9.91 15.24
CA ALA A 27 2.08 -9.94 16.65
C ALA A 27 1.37 -8.65 17.10
N TYR A 28 1.87 -7.49 16.66
CA TYR A 28 1.28 -6.19 16.97
C TYR A 28 -0.14 -6.05 16.42
N ILE A 29 -0.35 -6.42 15.15
CA ILE A 29 -1.66 -6.40 14.51
C ILE A 29 -2.65 -7.30 15.26
N LYS A 30 -2.27 -8.54 15.54
CA LYS A 30 -3.10 -9.49 16.31
C LYS A 30 -3.49 -8.91 17.68
N GLY A 31 -2.52 -8.31 18.38
CA GLY A 31 -2.75 -7.72 19.71
C GLY A 31 -3.75 -6.55 19.66
N VAL A 32 -3.58 -5.62 18.73
CA VAL A 32 -4.48 -4.46 18.59
C VAL A 32 -5.87 -4.91 18.14
N GLN A 33 -5.95 -5.76 17.11
CA GLN A 33 -7.23 -6.21 16.56
C GLN A 33 -8.01 -7.11 17.51
N SER A 34 -7.35 -7.75 18.50
CA SER A 34 -8.06 -8.49 19.57
C SER A 34 -8.95 -7.60 20.44
N LYS A 35 -8.75 -6.27 20.38
CA LYS A 35 -9.57 -5.27 21.07
C LYS A 35 -10.59 -4.59 20.15
N GLN A 36 -10.89 -5.18 19.00
CA GLN A 36 -11.80 -4.62 17.97
C GLN A 36 -11.35 -3.25 17.45
N VAL A 37 -10.04 -3.00 17.44
CA VAL A 37 -9.43 -1.81 16.87
C VAL A 37 -8.67 -2.21 15.61
N GLY A 38 -9.01 -1.59 14.46
CA GLY A 38 -8.34 -1.87 13.19
C GLY A 38 -6.89 -1.37 13.18
N THR A 39 -6.08 -2.01 12.37
CA THR A 39 -4.70 -1.60 12.10
C THR A 39 -4.52 -1.23 10.64
N SER A 40 -3.58 -0.32 10.37
CA SER A 40 -3.17 0.04 9.00
C SER A 40 -1.69 -0.29 8.82
N LEU A 41 -1.41 -1.36 8.09
CA LEU A 41 -0.05 -1.80 7.80
C LEU A 41 0.59 -0.90 6.74
N LYS A 42 1.79 -0.33 7.04
CA LYS A 42 2.39 0.73 6.21
C LYS A 42 3.92 0.68 6.18
N HIS A 43 4.52 1.34 5.21
CA HIS A 43 4.00 1.91 3.96
C HIS A 43 4.30 0.94 2.81
N PHE A 44 3.29 0.52 2.09
CA PHE A 44 3.37 -0.51 1.06
C PHE A 44 3.60 0.12 -0.32
N ALA A 45 4.81 0.04 -0.92
CA ALA A 45 6.02 -0.58 -0.42
C ALA A 45 7.28 0.20 -0.85
N ALA A 46 8.42 -0.20 -0.25
CA ALA A 46 9.74 0.29 -0.63
C ALA A 46 9.97 1.81 -0.52
N ASN A 47 9.31 2.48 0.43
CA ASN A 47 9.65 3.86 0.79
C ASN A 47 10.86 3.86 1.73
N SER A 48 12.06 3.93 1.15
CA SER A 48 13.33 3.81 1.90
C SER A 48 14.02 5.14 2.16
N GLN A 49 13.43 6.26 1.72
CA GLN A 49 13.95 7.62 1.94
C GLN A 49 12.81 8.63 2.03
N GLU A 50 13.05 9.71 2.79
CA GLU A 50 12.09 10.81 2.91
C GLU A 50 12.37 11.96 1.95
N HIS A 51 13.64 12.10 1.50
CA HIS A 51 13.98 13.11 0.51
C HIS A 51 13.23 12.85 -0.81
N ARG A 52 12.44 13.82 -1.23
CA ARG A 52 11.61 13.75 -2.45
C ARG A 52 10.67 12.53 -2.50
N ARG A 53 10.20 12.04 -1.36
CA ARG A 53 9.36 10.83 -1.28
C ARG A 53 8.12 10.85 -2.19
N MET A 54 7.59 12.04 -2.49
CA MET A 54 6.43 12.22 -3.38
C MET A 54 6.76 12.02 -4.88
N THR A 55 8.04 11.95 -5.25
CA THR A 55 8.47 11.87 -6.65
C THR A 55 9.59 10.86 -6.88
N SER A 56 10.18 10.33 -5.81
CA SER A 56 11.25 9.33 -5.92
C SER A 56 10.74 8.02 -6.51
N ASP A 57 11.63 7.32 -7.21
CA ASP A 57 11.36 5.99 -7.76
C ASP A 57 12.30 4.98 -7.10
N SER A 58 11.73 3.99 -6.46
CA SER A 58 12.47 2.84 -5.93
C SER A 58 12.61 1.79 -7.03
N VAL A 59 13.73 1.82 -7.72
CA VAL A 59 14.05 0.84 -8.77
C VAL A 59 14.60 -0.41 -8.10
N VAL A 60 13.84 -1.49 -8.14
CA VAL A 60 14.13 -2.73 -7.42
C VAL A 60 13.90 -3.92 -8.34
N ASP A 61 14.87 -4.82 -8.43
CA ASP A 61 14.69 -6.09 -9.13
C ASP A 61 13.71 -7.02 -8.40
N GLU A 62 13.14 -7.97 -9.12
CA GLU A 62 12.09 -8.85 -8.59
C GLU A 62 12.57 -9.68 -7.40
N ARG A 63 13.80 -10.18 -7.43
CA ARG A 63 14.34 -10.98 -6.33
C ARG A 63 14.47 -10.14 -5.07
N THR A 64 15.07 -8.97 -5.16
CA THR A 64 15.23 -8.04 -4.03
C THR A 64 13.85 -7.59 -3.51
N LEU A 65 12.90 -7.34 -4.39
CA LEU A 65 11.54 -7.01 -4.00
C LEU A 65 10.90 -8.13 -3.16
N ARG A 66 10.94 -9.37 -3.68
CA ARG A 66 10.31 -10.55 -3.06
C ARG A 66 11.06 -11.08 -1.83
N GLU A 67 12.37 -10.93 -1.75
CA GLU A 67 13.18 -11.47 -0.63
C GLU A 67 13.43 -10.45 0.48
N LEU A 68 13.33 -9.15 0.21
CA LEU A 68 13.70 -8.11 1.16
C LEU A 68 12.54 -7.15 1.51
N TYR A 69 11.89 -6.55 0.50
CA TYR A 69 10.91 -5.50 0.76
C TYR A 69 9.52 -6.02 1.10
N LEU A 70 9.11 -7.11 0.50
CA LEU A 70 7.76 -7.65 0.64
C LEU A 70 7.57 -8.67 1.78
N PRO A 71 8.57 -9.46 2.24
CA PRO A 71 8.30 -10.57 3.16
C PRO A 71 7.64 -10.17 4.48
N ALA A 72 8.01 -9.01 5.03
CA ALA A 72 7.39 -8.52 6.26
C ALA A 72 5.91 -8.18 6.08
N PHE A 73 5.54 -7.62 4.92
CA PHE A 73 4.14 -7.37 4.57
C PHE A 73 3.37 -8.65 4.31
N GLU A 74 3.95 -9.56 3.53
CA GLU A 74 3.34 -10.85 3.22
C GLU A 74 2.99 -11.62 4.48
N LYS A 75 3.95 -11.72 5.41
CA LYS A 75 3.75 -12.39 6.69
C LYS A 75 2.64 -11.72 7.50
N ALA A 76 2.68 -10.40 7.64
CA ALA A 76 1.67 -9.66 8.39
C ALA A 76 0.26 -9.80 7.78
N VAL A 77 0.16 -9.77 6.45
CA VAL A 77 -1.11 -9.95 5.74
C VAL A 77 -1.64 -11.36 5.94
N LYS A 78 -0.83 -12.38 5.65
CA LYS A 78 -1.28 -13.77 5.70
C LYS A 78 -1.60 -14.26 7.12
N GLU A 79 -0.82 -13.84 8.12
CA GLU A 79 -0.96 -14.34 9.49
C GLU A 79 -1.85 -13.48 10.40
N ALA A 80 -1.93 -12.18 10.16
CA ALA A 80 -2.60 -11.25 11.07
C ALA A 80 -3.78 -10.49 10.44
N LYS A 81 -3.92 -10.51 9.12
CA LYS A 81 -5.04 -9.93 8.37
C LYS A 81 -5.36 -8.50 8.83
N PRO A 82 -4.46 -7.52 8.62
CA PRO A 82 -4.71 -6.13 8.98
C PRO A 82 -5.97 -5.63 8.26
N TRP A 83 -6.77 -4.81 8.94
CA TRP A 83 -8.00 -4.28 8.33
C TRP A 83 -7.71 -3.37 7.15
N THR A 84 -6.59 -2.62 7.21
CA THR A 84 -6.16 -1.79 6.10
C THR A 84 -4.67 -1.95 5.82
N VAL A 85 -4.30 -1.74 4.56
CA VAL A 85 -2.91 -1.57 4.09
C VAL A 85 -2.78 -0.19 3.47
N MET A 86 -1.77 0.58 3.87
CA MET A 86 -1.53 1.92 3.36
C MET A 86 -0.43 1.91 2.30
N CYS A 87 -0.75 2.35 1.08
CA CYS A 87 0.28 2.51 0.04
C CYS A 87 1.24 3.65 0.38
N SER A 88 2.48 3.51 -0.09
CA SER A 88 3.53 4.51 0.09
C SER A 88 3.45 5.64 -0.95
N TYR A 89 4.21 6.72 -0.72
CA TYR A 89 4.26 7.88 -1.61
C TYR A 89 5.03 7.66 -2.89
N ASN A 90 6.11 6.85 -2.82
CA ASN A 90 7.09 6.69 -3.88
C ASN A 90 6.53 5.92 -5.08
N LYS A 91 7.24 6.05 -6.19
CA LYS A 91 7.13 5.08 -7.27
C LYS A 91 7.88 3.81 -6.92
N LEU A 92 7.41 2.71 -7.47
CA LEU A 92 8.08 1.43 -7.51
C LEU A 92 8.20 1.00 -8.98
N ASN A 93 9.44 0.96 -9.48
CA ASN A 93 9.73 0.62 -10.88
C ASN A 93 8.92 1.47 -11.88
N GLY A 94 8.91 2.79 -11.68
CA GLY A 94 8.28 3.77 -12.55
C GLY A 94 6.81 4.10 -12.26
N THR A 95 6.11 3.28 -11.46
CA THR A 95 4.67 3.46 -11.17
C THR A 95 4.46 3.83 -9.70
N TYR A 96 3.67 4.86 -9.42
CA TYR A 96 3.31 5.22 -8.05
C TYR A 96 2.67 4.05 -7.32
N ALA A 97 3.03 3.84 -6.05
CA ALA A 97 2.54 2.70 -5.28
C ALA A 97 1.00 2.65 -5.22
N SER A 98 0.34 3.81 -5.15
CA SER A 98 -1.13 3.93 -5.18
C SER A 98 -1.79 3.59 -6.52
N GLU A 99 -1.00 3.54 -7.61
CA GLU A 99 -1.45 3.28 -8.98
C GLU A 99 -0.86 1.98 -9.56
N ASN A 100 -0.19 1.20 -8.73
CA ASN A 100 0.56 0.03 -9.16
C ASN A 100 -0.30 -1.24 -9.06
N HIS A 101 -0.92 -1.62 -10.18
CA HIS A 101 -1.77 -2.81 -10.28
C HIS A 101 -1.03 -4.09 -9.84
N ARG A 102 0.25 -4.25 -10.28
CA ARG A 102 1.05 -5.40 -9.87
C ARG A 102 1.20 -5.47 -8.34
N LEU A 103 1.44 -4.32 -7.70
CA LEU A 103 1.63 -4.28 -6.25
C LEU A 103 0.32 -4.51 -5.49
N LEU A 104 -0.75 -3.78 -5.87
CA LEU A 104 -1.99 -3.75 -5.10
C LEU A 104 -2.95 -4.90 -5.44
N THR A 105 -2.97 -5.34 -6.69
CA THR A 105 -3.86 -6.41 -7.14
C THR A 105 -3.12 -7.74 -7.22
N GLU A 106 -2.14 -7.88 -8.12
CA GLU A 106 -1.51 -9.18 -8.36
C GLU A 106 -0.82 -9.72 -7.10
N ILE A 107 0.04 -8.90 -6.44
CA ILE A 107 0.80 -9.36 -5.27
C ILE A 107 -0.07 -9.37 -4.01
N LEU A 108 -0.67 -8.21 -3.66
CA LEU A 108 -1.37 -8.08 -2.38
C LEU A 108 -2.66 -8.91 -2.34
N ARG A 109 -3.52 -8.78 -3.38
CA ARG A 109 -4.83 -9.43 -3.37
C ARG A 109 -4.79 -10.86 -3.90
N GLU A 110 -4.16 -11.09 -5.06
CA GLU A 110 -4.18 -12.40 -5.71
C GLU A 110 -3.16 -13.37 -5.09
N ASP A 111 -1.87 -12.98 -4.99
CA ASP A 111 -0.82 -13.86 -4.42
C ASP A 111 -1.01 -14.09 -2.91
N TRP A 112 -1.39 -13.04 -2.16
CA TRP A 112 -1.48 -13.13 -0.69
C TRP A 112 -2.89 -13.31 -0.14
N GLY A 113 -3.91 -13.15 -0.97
CA GLY A 113 -5.31 -13.32 -0.58
C GLY A 113 -5.83 -12.21 0.34
N TYR A 114 -5.34 -10.98 0.17
CA TYR A 114 -5.77 -9.85 0.98
C TYR A 114 -7.16 -9.35 0.58
N ASP A 115 -8.08 -9.39 1.52
CA ASP A 115 -9.49 -8.99 1.36
C ASP A 115 -9.87 -7.69 2.10
N GLY A 116 -8.89 -7.07 2.77
CA GLY A 116 -9.08 -5.79 3.47
C GLY A 116 -9.01 -4.58 2.56
N MET A 117 -9.06 -3.39 3.15
CA MET A 117 -9.07 -2.11 2.45
C MET A 117 -7.64 -1.60 2.18
N VAL A 118 -7.39 -1.16 0.95
CA VAL A 118 -6.17 -0.43 0.58
C VAL A 118 -6.43 1.07 0.65
N VAL A 119 -5.65 1.76 1.48
CA VAL A 119 -5.77 3.21 1.66
C VAL A 119 -4.53 3.93 1.13
N SER A 120 -4.68 5.16 0.65
CA SER A 120 -3.53 5.97 0.29
C SER A 120 -2.82 6.52 1.53
N ASP A 121 -1.54 6.84 1.43
CA ASP A 121 -0.93 7.80 2.34
C ASP A 121 -1.50 9.21 2.05
N TRP A 122 -1.28 10.16 2.93
CA TRP A 122 -1.91 11.48 2.92
C TRP A 122 -1.48 12.31 1.71
N GLY A 123 -2.37 12.42 0.71
CA GLY A 123 -2.09 13.11 -0.55
C GLY A 123 -1.21 12.31 -1.53
N ALA A 124 -1.14 10.98 -1.40
CA ALA A 124 -0.29 10.12 -2.22
C ALA A 124 -0.89 9.75 -3.60
N VAL A 125 -2.12 10.16 -3.89
CA VAL A 125 -2.78 9.83 -5.15
C VAL A 125 -2.50 10.90 -6.19
N ASN A 126 -1.91 10.50 -7.31
CA ASN A 126 -1.65 11.37 -8.45
C ASN A 126 -2.75 11.26 -9.51
N ASP A 127 -3.15 10.02 -9.82
CA ASP A 127 -4.24 9.72 -10.75
C ASP A 127 -5.24 8.77 -10.06
N ARG A 128 -6.39 9.31 -9.67
CA ARG A 128 -7.41 8.56 -8.96
C ARG A 128 -7.98 7.41 -9.76
N VAL A 129 -8.18 7.60 -11.07
CA VAL A 129 -8.74 6.57 -11.94
C VAL A 129 -7.81 5.38 -12.02
N LYS A 130 -6.51 5.64 -12.20
CA LYS A 130 -5.48 4.59 -12.15
C LYS A 130 -5.40 3.94 -10.78
N GLY A 131 -5.51 4.70 -9.70
CA GLY A 131 -5.50 4.18 -8.34
C GLY A 131 -6.63 3.17 -8.10
N VAL A 132 -7.86 3.54 -8.45
CA VAL A 132 -9.01 2.62 -8.35
C VAL A 132 -8.83 1.39 -9.24
N ALA A 133 -8.40 1.58 -10.48
CA ALA A 133 -8.12 0.48 -11.40
C ALA A 133 -6.98 -0.44 -10.91
N ALA A 134 -6.05 0.09 -10.13
CA ALA A 134 -4.95 -0.67 -9.53
C ALA A 134 -5.34 -1.43 -8.26
N GLY A 135 -6.51 -1.17 -7.68
CA GLY A 135 -6.99 -1.86 -6.48
C GLY A 135 -6.93 -1.04 -5.19
N MET A 136 -6.80 0.29 -5.28
CA MET A 136 -6.91 1.21 -4.15
C MET A 136 -8.39 1.49 -3.84
N ASP A 137 -8.78 1.44 -2.56
CA ASP A 137 -10.16 1.59 -2.12
C ASP A 137 -10.48 2.98 -1.55
N LEU A 138 -9.52 3.60 -0.84
CA LEU A 138 -9.73 4.86 -0.14
C LEU A 138 -8.58 5.84 -0.35
N GLU A 139 -8.89 7.01 -0.89
CA GLU A 139 -7.97 8.14 -0.98
C GLU A 139 -8.06 9.05 0.25
N MET A 140 -6.92 9.38 0.84
CA MET A 140 -6.83 10.28 1.98
C MET A 140 -5.86 11.45 1.71
N PRO A 141 -6.23 12.72 2.07
CA PRO A 141 -7.58 13.14 2.41
C PRO A 141 -8.48 13.11 1.19
N GLY A 142 -9.77 12.97 1.38
CA GLY A 142 -10.72 13.02 0.28
C GLY A 142 -10.68 14.40 -0.40
N PRO A 143 -10.43 14.47 -1.72
CA PRO A 143 -10.16 15.74 -2.40
C PRO A 143 -11.40 16.51 -2.86
N GLY A 144 -12.54 16.33 -2.24
CA GLY A 144 -13.75 17.06 -2.58
C GLY A 144 -14.43 16.60 -3.89
N LYS A 145 -15.47 17.34 -4.29
CA LYS A 145 -16.38 16.93 -5.37
C LYS A 145 -15.75 16.81 -6.76
N GLU A 146 -14.74 17.63 -7.08
CA GLU A 146 -14.11 17.66 -8.42
C GLU A 146 -13.44 16.35 -8.81
N ASN A 147 -12.93 15.60 -7.84
CA ASN A 147 -12.25 14.34 -8.13
C ASN A 147 -13.20 13.13 -8.13
N ALA A 148 -14.40 13.23 -7.57
CA ALA A 148 -15.38 12.17 -7.66
C ALA A 148 -15.90 12.00 -9.10
N THR A 149 -16.04 13.11 -9.85
CA THR A 149 -16.51 13.10 -11.25
C THR A 149 -15.56 12.37 -12.18
N LYS A 150 -14.23 12.42 -11.93
CA LYS A 150 -13.22 11.73 -12.75
C LYS A 150 -13.45 10.22 -12.81
N ILE A 151 -13.84 9.59 -11.72
CA ILE A 151 -14.13 8.15 -11.70
C ILE A 151 -15.40 7.86 -12.48
N THR A 152 -16.47 8.63 -12.23
CA THR A 152 -17.76 8.43 -12.92
C THR A 152 -17.66 8.69 -14.42
N GLU A 153 -16.82 9.62 -14.85
CA GLU A 153 -16.54 9.89 -16.26
C GLU A 153 -15.69 8.80 -16.92
N ALA A 154 -14.78 8.18 -16.18
CA ALA A 154 -13.91 7.12 -16.70
C ALA A 154 -14.65 5.79 -16.92
N VAL A 155 -15.63 5.46 -16.09
CA VAL A 155 -16.37 4.20 -16.15
C VAL A 155 -17.02 3.93 -17.53
N PRO A 156 -17.72 4.88 -18.18
CA PRO A 156 -18.32 4.64 -19.49
C PRO A 156 -17.33 4.45 -20.64
N VAL A 157 -16.09 4.94 -20.48
CA VAL A 157 -15.13 5.07 -21.60
C VAL A 157 -14.19 3.89 -21.70
N SER A 158 -13.70 3.34 -20.59
CA SER A 158 -12.62 2.34 -20.63
C SER A 158 -12.59 1.37 -19.44
N TYR A 159 -13.35 1.63 -18.38
CA TYR A 159 -13.26 0.88 -17.12
C TYR A 159 -14.61 0.24 -16.76
N THR A 160 -15.22 -0.46 -17.70
CA THR A 160 -16.52 -1.13 -17.50
C THR A 160 -16.52 -2.20 -16.39
N HIS A 161 -15.33 -2.61 -15.94
CA HIS A 161 -15.16 -3.55 -14.82
C HIS A 161 -15.12 -2.87 -13.44
N LEU A 162 -15.05 -1.55 -13.37
CA LEU A 162 -15.21 -0.81 -12.13
C LEU A 162 -16.70 -0.72 -11.78
N THR A 163 -17.26 -1.85 -11.39
CA THR A 163 -18.60 -1.83 -10.77
C THR A 163 -18.45 -1.23 -9.38
N LEU A 164 -19.04 -0.05 -9.18
CA LEU A 164 -19.23 0.46 -7.83
C LEU A 164 -20.02 -0.59 -7.03
N PRO A 165 -19.58 -0.96 -5.82
CA PRO A 165 -20.41 -1.81 -4.98
C PRO A 165 -21.76 -1.12 -4.79
N THR A 166 -22.82 -1.79 -5.20
CA THR A 166 -24.17 -1.34 -4.94
C THR A 166 -24.39 -1.42 -3.43
N ILE A 167 -24.51 -0.26 -2.80
CA ILE A 167 -24.88 -0.16 -1.38
C ILE A 167 -26.34 -0.53 -1.24
#